data_a589b14e489a29bfd471ff3af36c4e55
#
_entry.id   a589b14e489a29bfd471ff3af36c4e55
#
_cell.length_a   1.000
_cell.length_b   1.000
_cell.length_c   1.000
_cell.angle_alpha   90.00
_cell.angle_beta   90.00
_cell.angle_gamma   90.00
#
_symmetry.space_group_name_H-M   'P 1'
#
loop_
_entity.id
_entity.type
_entity.pdbx_description
1 polymer ?
#
loop_
_entity_poly.entity_id
_entity_poly.type
_entity_poly.pdbx_seq_one_letter_code
_entity_poly.pdbx_strand_id
1 'polypeptide(L)'
;MIDLLDLHTHTTASGHAYNSLYEMAASASGRGIRIFGSSDHAPAMPGSSHYYHFINFKVLPRTLYGMKLLMGVELNIMDFEGNVDLDQDLLEKLDYSIASLHQPCIKSGTASQNTDAYLGAMKNPAIHIIGHPDDSRFPIDYDTLTAAAREHHKLLEVNNSSLTPLSYRQGVRENYVKMLELCRHYRTPVIVNSDAHCEADSGNHASAYALLEELDFPQELVVNTSLELLSAYIPHLNAILAQPEGARCGQLPRDPGAPRPQLQQEGPSDD
;
A
#
# COMPACT_ATOMS: atom_id res chain seq x y z
N MET A 1 19.18 -0.48 9.74
CA MET A 1 18.81 0.07 8.40
C MET A 1 18.11 1.41 8.60
N ILE A 2 18.21 2.38 7.67
CA ILE A 2 17.37 3.60 7.70
C ILE A 2 15.97 3.18 7.30
N ASP A 3 14.95 3.72 8.00
CA ASP A 3 13.53 3.40 7.78
C ASP A 3 12.75 4.71 7.64
N LEU A 4 12.38 5.05 6.42
CA LEU A 4 11.84 6.37 6.10
C LEU A 4 10.32 6.40 6.01
N LEU A 5 9.66 5.25 5.84
CA LEU A 5 8.25 5.22 5.46
C LEU A 5 7.50 4.01 6.03
N ASP A 6 6.21 4.20 6.21
CA ASP A 6 5.22 3.14 6.45
C ASP A 6 3.99 3.47 5.60
N LEU A 7 3.68 2.63 4.61
CA LEU A 7 2.59 2.85 3.65
C LEU A 7 1.42 1.88 3.84
N HIS A 8 1.47 0.99 4.84
CA HIS A 8 0.37 0.07 5.10
C HIS A 8 -0.08 0.20 6.55
N THR A 9 -1.07 1.05 6.75
CA THR A 9 -1.68 1.30 8.05
C THR A 9 -3.18 1.51 7.92
N HIS A 10 -3.91 1.12 8.97
CA HIS A 10 -5.36 1.15 9.03
C HIS A 10 -5.87 2.07 10.11
N THR A 11 -6.99 2.72 9.84
CA THR A 11 -7.72 3.55 10.80
C THR A 11 -9.06 2.90 11.16
N THR A 12 -9.83 3.55 12.04
CA THR A 12 -11.21 3.14 12.33
C THR A 12 -12.09 3.02 11.08
N ALA A 13 -11.66 3.58 9.95
CA ALA A 13 -12.35 3.47 8.66
C ALA A 13 -12.29 2.04 8.07
N SER A 14 -11.33 1.23 8.46
CA SER A 14 -11.21 -0.19 8.08
C SER A 14 -12.16 -1.13 8.86
N GLY A 15 -12.89 -0.60 9.84
CA GLY A 15 -13.90 -1.33 10.62
C GLY A 15 -13.37 -2.23 11.73
N HIS A 16 -12.14 -2.70 11.65
CA HIS A 16 -11.49 -3.54 12.66
C HIS A 16 -10.12 -3.01 13.11
N ALA A 17 -9.81 -1.76 12.80
CA ALA A 17 -8.73 -0.98 13.40
C ALA A 17 -9.29 0.02 14.43
N TYR A 18 -8.45 0.48 15.36
CA TYR A 18 -8.95 1.09 16.60
C TYR A 18 -8.61 2.58 16.77
N ASN A 19 -7.76 3.14 15.91
CA ASN A 19 -7.29 4.51 16.04
C ASN A 19 -7.65 5.37 14.82
N SER A 20 -7.72 6.68 15.06
CA SER A 20 -7.88 7.67 14.00
C SER A 20 -6.58 7.86 13.21
N LEU A 21 -6.69 8.44 11.99
CA LEU A 21 -5.54 8.83 11.17
C LEU A 21 -4.51 9.65 11.96
N TYR A 22 -4.98 10.57 12.82
CA TYR A 22 -4.10 11.46 13.57
C TYR A 22 -3.32 10.72 14.66
N GLU A 23 -3.94 9.78 15.37
CA GLU A 23 -3.28 8.95 16.38
C GLU A 23 -2.24 8.04 15.73
N MET A 24 -2.61 7.38 14.64
CA MET A 24 -1.69 6.52 13.87
C MET A 24 -0.47 7.30 13.37
N ALA A 25 -0.69 8.46 12.76
CA ALA A 25 0.38 9.31 12.26
C ALA A 25 1.25 9.87 13.39
N ALA A 26 0.68 10.25 14.53
CA ALA A 26 1.46 10.72 15.69
C ALA A 26 2.42 9.65 16.21
N SER A 27 1.95 8.41 16.31
CA SER A 27 2.78 7.27 16.72
C SER A 27 3.91 6.99 15.73
N ALA A 28 3.62 6.93 14.43
CA ALA A 28 4.64 6.73 13.40
C ALA A 28 5.70 7.84 13.40
N SER A 29 5.30 9.10 13.57
CA SER A 29 6.23 10.22 13.71
C SER A 29 7.17 10.04 14.91
N GLY A 30 6.64 9.58 16.04
CA GLY A 30 7.42 9.27 17.24
C GLY A 30 8.48 8.18 17.02
N ARG A 31 8.32 7.33 16.01
CA ARG A 31 9.31 6.31 15.59
C ARG A 31 10.29 6.78 14.51
N GLY A 32 10.17 8.02 14.04
CA GLY A 32 11.09 8.61 13.07
C GLY A 32 10.68 8.39 11.61
N ILE A 33 9.48 7.88 11.34
CA ILE A 33 8.91 7.80 10.00
C ILE A 33 8.79 9.22 9.40
N ARG A 34 9.11 9.36 8.13
CA ARG A 34 9.07 10.64 7.40
C ARG A 34 7.97 10.69 6.34
N ILE A 35 7.56 9.55 5.83
CA ILE A 35 6.43 9.39 4.91
C ILE A 35 5.49 8.39 5.52
N PHE A 36 4.29 8.86 5.86
CA PHE A 36 3.24 8.05 6.43
C PHE A 36 2.10 7.88 5.43
N GLY A 37 1.69 6.64 5.20
CA GLY A 37 0.59 6.29 4.34
C GLY A 37 -0.57 5.69 5.13
N SER A 38 -1.80 6.14 4.87
CA SER A 38 -3.01 5.46 5.31
C SER A 38 -3.59 4.70 4.13
N SER A 39 -3.84 3.40 4.32
CA SER A 39 -4.33 2.48 3.29
C SER A 39 -5.51 1.66 3.81
N ASP A 40 -6.51 2.33 4.36
CA ASP A 40 -7.71 1.63 4.83
C ASP A 40 -8.26 0.66 3.78
N HIS A 41 -8.86 -0.44 4.22
CA HIS A 41 -9.44 -1.45 3.35
C HIS A 41 -10.50 -0.89 2.41
N ALA A 42 -10.47 -1.31 1.16
CA ALA A 42 -11.48 -1.04 0.16
C ALA A 42 -12.85 -1.69 0.50
N PRO A 43 -13.95 -1.25 -0.12
CA PRO A 43 -15.32 -1.50 0.35
C PRO A 43 -15.78 -2.95 0.46
N ALA A 44 -15.13 -3.91 -0.22
CA ALA A 44 -15.53 -5.32 -0.12
C ALA A 44 -15.14 -5.97 1.21
N MET A 45 -14.18 -5.39 1.95
CA MET A 45 -13.84 -5.87 3.28
C MET A 45 -15.00 -5.59 4.26
N PRO A 46 -15.52 -6.63 4.98
CA PRO A 46 -16.60 -6.42 5.93
C PRO A 46 -16.30 -5.38 7.01
N GLY A 47 -17.15 -4.39 7.14
CA GLY A 47 -17.00 -3.30 8.12
C GLY A 47 -16.16 -2.12 7.63
N SER A 48 -15.56 -2.19 6.44
CA SER A 48 -14.80 -1.09 5.86
C SER A 48 -15.68 0.07 5.38
N SER A 49 -15.02 1.17 5.03
CA SER A 49 -15.68 2.40 4.60
C SER A 49 -16.25 2.31 3.19
N HIS A 50 -17.33 3.07 2.97
CA HIS A 50 -17.86 3.34 1.65
C HIS A 50 -16.81 4.08 0.78
N TYR A 51 -16.87 3.90 -0.55
CA TYR A 51 -15.94 4.53 -1.50
C TYR A 51 -15.84 6.08 -1.36
N TYR A 52 -16.84 6.75 -0.79
CA TYR A 52 -16.78 8.18 -0.46
C TYR A 52 -15.65 8.55 0.51
N HIS A 53 -15.20 7.62 1.37
CA HIS A 53 -14.04 7.81 2.22
C HIS A 53 -12.81 8.19 1.37
N PHE A 54 -12.54 7.43 0.33
CA PHE A 54 -11.40 7.61 -0.58
C PHE A 54 -11.52 8.87 -1.44
N ILE A 55 -12.72 9.18 -1.96
CA ILE A 55 -12.98 10.42 -2.72
C ILE A 55 -12.69 11.66 -1.88
N ASN A 56 -12.94 11.60 -0.58
CA ASN A 56 -12.84 12.77 0.30
C ASN A 56 -11.44 13.04 0.85
N PHE A 57 -10.43 12.27 0.50
CA PHE A 57 -9.03 12.51 0.94
C PHE A 57 -8.53 13.93 0.63
N LYS A 58 -9.12 14.59 -0.35
CA LYS A 58 -8.84 16.00 -0.72
C LYS A 58 -9.00 17.02 0.42
N VAL A 59 -9.69 16.68 1.52
CA VAL A 59 -9.85 17.58 2.68
C VAL A 59 -8.68 17.46 3.65
N LEU A 60 -7.86 16.41 3.55
CA LEU A 60 -6.76 16.13 4.46
C LEU A 60 -5.52 16.97 4.12
N PRO A 61 -4.74 17.36 5.13
CA PRO A 61 -3.48 18.05 4.88
C PRO A 61 -2.45 17.09 4.30
N ARG A 62 -1.54 17.61 3.46
CA ARG A 62 -0.44 16.82 2.88
C ARG A 62 0.70 16.56 3.86
N THR A 63 0.70 17.21 5.00
CA THR A 63 1.72 17.08 6.04
C THR A 63 1.06 16.92 7.40
N LEU A 64 1.44 15.89 8.16
CA LEU A 64 1.03 15.64 9.54
C LEU A 64 2.27 15.39 10.39
N TYR A 65 2.37 16.03 11.54
CA TYR A 65 3.45 15.86 12.52
C TYR A 65 4.86 15.89 11.89
N GLY A 66 5.06 16.75 10.88
CA GLY A 66 6.32 16.89 10.14
C GLY A 66 6.58 15.82 9.09
N MET A 67 5.71 14.83 8.96
CA MET A 67 5.78 13.80 7.91
C MET A 67 4.96 14.19 6.69
N LYS A 68 5.36 13.70 5.51
CA LYS A 68 4.47 13.70 4.34
C LYS A 68 3.40 12.63 4.50
N LEU A 69 2.15 13.02 4.26
CA LEU A 69 0.99 12.14 4.28
C LEU A 69 0.67 11.67 2.86
N LEU A 70 0.64 10.37 2.65
CA LEU A 70 0.13 9.72 1.44
C LEU A 70 -1.19 9.03 1.76
N MET A 71 -2.17 9.23 0.88
CA MET A 71 -3.49 8.63 1.03
C MET A 71 -3.68 7.56 -0.04
N GLY A 72 -3.64 6.33 0.40
CA GLY A 72 -3.76 5.14 -0.42
C GLY A 72 -4.99 4.31 -0.07
N VAL A 73 -4.97 3.08 -0.52
CA VAL A 73 -5.99 2.06 -0.24
C VAL A 73 -5.37 0.69 -0.22
N GLU A 74 -5.85 -0.19 0.65
CA GLU A 74 -5.63 -1.61 0.51
C GLU A 74 -6.85 -2.25 -0.17
N LEU A 75 -6.64 -2.62 -1.45
CA LEU A 75 -7.63 -3.24 -2.33
C LEU A 75 -7.79 -4.71 -2.00
N ASN A 76 -9.01 -5.19 -2.13
CA ASN A 76 -9.31 -6.60 -2.10
C ASN A 76 -9.25 -7.15 -3.53
N ILE A 77 -8.46 -8.20 -3.77
CA ILE A 77 -8.52 -8.96 -5.01
C ILE A 77 -9.76 -9.87 -4.92
N MET A 78 -10.67 -9.76 -5.89
CA MET A 78 -12.01 -10.32 -5.83
C MET A 78 -12.17 -11.65 -6.57
N ASP A 79 -11.24 -11.94 -7.50
CA ASP A 79 -11.25 -13.14 -8.33
C ASP A 79 -9.83 -13.54 -8.76
N PHE A 80 -9.73 -14.64 -9.49
CA PHE A 80 -8.45 -15.15 -9.99
C PHE A 80 -7.96 -14.44 -11.25
N GLU A 81 -8.76 -13.58 -11.85
CA GLU A 81 -8.40 -12.68 -12.94
C GLU A 81 -7.69 -11.40 -12.42
N GLY A 82 -7.72 -11.17 -11.09
CA GLY A 82 -7.08 -10.03 -10.42
C GLY A 82 -7.91 -8.76 -10.42
N ASN A 83 -9.23 -8.86 -10.59
CA ASN A 83 -10.12 -7.71 -10.43
C ASN A 83 -10.16 -7.26 -8.97
N VAL A 84 -10.26 -5.95 -8.76
CA VAL A 84 -10.27 -5.31 -7.43
C VAL A 84 -11.56 -4.52 -7.21
N ASP A 85 -11.83 -4.17 -5.97
CA ASP A 85 -13.10 -3.62 -5.50
C ASP A 85 -13.21 -2.09 -5.52
N LEU A 86 -12.33 -1.40 -6.25
CA LEU A 86 -12.47 0.04 -6.57
C LEU A 86 -12.30 0.29 -8.06
N ASP A 87 -13.07 1.27 -8.56
CA ASP A 87 -13.02 1.69 -9.95
C ASP A 87 -11.68 2.35 -10.31
N GLN A 88 -11.25 2.15 -11.57
CA GLN A 88 -10.00 2.69 -12.09
C GLN A 88 -9.90 4.22 -11.95
N ASP A 89 -10.98 4.95 -12.23
CA ASP A 89 -11.04 6.42 -12.12
C ASP A 89 -10.78 6.92 -10.69
N LEU A 90 -11.11 6.13 -9.68
CA LEU A 90 -10.82 6.46 -8.28
C LEU A 90 -9.38 6.09 -7.92
N LEU A 91 -8.91 4.92 -8.35
CA LEU A 91 -7.53 4.48 -8.10
C LEU A 91 -6.50 5.48 -8.62
N GLU A 92 -6.72 6.05 -9.81
CA GLU A 92 -5.82 7.05 -10.41
C GLU A 92 -5.77 8.39 -9.65
N LYS A 93 -6.71 8.62 -8.73
CA LYS A 93 -6.74 9.82 -7.86
C LYS A 93 -6.07 9.61 -6.52
N LEU A 94 -5.76 8.36 -6.17
CA LEU A 94 -5.06 8.02 -4.93
C LEU A 94 -3.54 8.16 -5.10
N ASP A 95 -2.85 8.37 -4.00
CA ASP A 95 -1.40 8.52 -4.03
C ASP A 95 -0.69 7.19 -4.30
N TYR A 96 -1.27 6.09 -3.86
CA TYR A 96 -0.79 4.71 -4.11
C TYR A 96 -1.90 3.70 -3.81
N SER A 97 -1.69 2.45 -4.21
CA SER A 97 -2.56 1.35 -3.80
C SER A 97 -1.78 0.06 -3.55
N ILE A 98 -2.31 -0.73 -2.64
CA ILE A 98 -1.87 -2.07 -2.28
C ILE A 98 -2.95 -3.04 -2.75
N ALA A 99 -2.60 -4.20 -3.29
CA ALA A 99 -3.57 -5.24 -3.63
C ALA A 99 -3.25 -6.52 -2.87
N SER A 100 -4.25 -7.05 -2.18
CA SER A 100 -4.10 -8.17 -1.25
C SER A 100 -5.19 -9.23 -1.43
N LEU A 101 -4.86 -10.49 -1.10
CA LEU A 101 -5.83 -11.57 -0.97
C LEU A 101 -6.35 -11.64 0.47
N HIS A 102 -7.67 -11.48 0.64
CA HIS A 102 -8.32 -11.53 1.94
C HIS A 102 -9.40 -12.59 1.99
N GLN A 103 -9.41 -13.46 3.02
CA GLN A 103 -10.40 -14.55 3.16
C GLN A 103 -11.86 -14.09 3.12
N PRO A 104 -12.26 -12.91 3.67
CA PRO A 104 -13.64 -12.45 3.53
C PRO A 104 -14.06 -12.10 2.11
N CYS A 105 -13.10 -11.77 1.23
CA CYS A 105 -13.38 -11.24 -0.11
C CYS A 105 -13.23 -12.27 -1.22
N ILE A 106 -12.32 -13.25 -1.05
CA ILE A 106 -12.09 -14.33 -2.01
C ILE A 106 -11.80 -15.64 -1.29
N LYS A 107 -12.33 -16.74 -1.80
CA LYS A 107 -11.95 -18.08 -1.35
C LYS A 107 -10.62 -18.47 -1.98
N SER A 108 -9.72 -19.02 -1.15
CA SER A 108 -8.46 -19.54 -1.65
C SER A 108 -8.67 -20.63 -2.70
N GLY A 109 -7.91 -20.53 -3.78
CA GLY A 109 -7.82 -21.52 -4.84
C GLY A 109 -6.58 -22.40 -4.73
N THR A 110 -6.20 -23.02 -5.86
CA THR A 110 -4.90 -23.68 -6.02
C THR A 110 -3.77 -22.65 -6.03
N ALA A 111 -2.53 -23.10 -5.85
CA ALA A 111 -1.37 -22.21 -5.93
C ALA A 111 -1.32 -21.43 -7.28
N SER A 112 -1.64 -22.07 -8.39
CA SER A 112 -1.73 -21.39 -9.68
C SER A 112 -2.81 -20.31 -9.66
N GLN A 113 -4.03 -20.61 -9.20
CA GLN A 113 -5.13 -19.64 -9.19
C GLN A 113 -4.82 -18.43 -8.29
N ASN A 114 -4.29 -18.66 -7.08
CA ASN A 114 -3.93 -17.54 -6.20
C ASN A 114 -2.78 -16.71 -6.79
N THR A 115 -1.83 -17.33 -7.48
CA THR A 115 -0.77 -16.63 -8.20
C THR A 115 -1.37 -15.81 -9.35
N ASP A 116 -2.26 -16.39 -10.16
CA ASP A 116 -2.92 -15.72 -11.28
C ASP A 116 -3.70 -14.48 -10.82
N ALA A 117 -4.34 -14.53 -9.63
CA ALA A 117 -5.01 -13.38 -9.01
C ALA A 117 -4.05 -12.20 -8.79
N TYR A 118 -2.86 -12.45 -8.22
CA TYR A 118 -1.84 -11.42 -8.06
C TYR A 118 -1.29 -10.94 -9.42
N LEU A 119 -1.03 -11.86 -10.35
CA LEU A 119 -0.54 -11.51 -11.69
C LEU A 119 -1.56 -10.65 -12.45
N GLY A 120 -2.84 -10.95 -12.30
CA GLY A 120 -3.92 -10.14 -12.86
C GLY A 120 -3.91 -8.72 -12.29
N ALA A 121 -3.84 -8.59 -10.96
CA ALA A 121 -3.77 -7.31 -10.29
C ALA A 121 -2.52 -6.50 -10.69
N MET A 122 -1.36 -7.14 -10.85
CA MET A 122 -0.11 -6.47 -11.26
C MET A 122 -0.19 -5.80 -12.65
N LYS A 123 -1.10 -6.25 -13.52
CA LYS A 123 -1.30 -5.63 -14.85
C LYS A 123 -1.94 -4.24 -14.75
N ASN A 124 -2.61 -3.94 -13.64
CA ASN A 124 -3.17 -2.62 -13.42
C ASN A 124 -2.06 -1.62 -13.01
N PRO A 125 -1.82 -0.55 -13.81
CA PRO A 125 -0.77 0.42 -13.53
C PRO A 125 -1.01 1.23 -12.26
N ALA A 126 -2.26 1.36 -11.80
CA ALA A 126 -2.61 2.06 -10.56
C ALA A 126 -2.34 1.23 -9.29
N ILE A 127 -2.00 -0.05 -9.40
CA ILE A 127 -1.57 -0.88 -8.28
C ILE A 127 -0.04 -0.81 -8.18
N HIS A 128 0.49 -0.49 -7.01
CA HIS A 128 1.91 -0.24 -6.79
C HIS A 128 2.57 -1.33 -5.93
N ILE A 129 1.82 -1.87 -4.97
CA ILE A 129 2.30 -2.81 -3.95
C ILE A 129 1.42 -4.06 -3.96
N ILE A 130 2.05 -5.23 -3.87
CA ILE A 130 1.38 -6.50 -3.58
C ILE A 130 1.51 -6.75 -2.08
N GLY A 131 0.36 -6.70 -1.38
CA GLY A 131 0.29 -6.79 0.06
C GLY A 131 0.44 -8.22 0.56
N HIS A 132 1.22 -8.39 1.61
CA HIS A 132 1.43 -9.60 2.42
C HIS A 132 1.20 -10.95 1.69
N PRO A 133 1.93 -11.25 0.60
CA PRO A 133 1.79 -12.52 -0.12
C PRO A 133 2.47 -13.68 0.65
N ASP A 134 2.15 -13.84 1.92
CA ASP A 134 2.91 -14.64 2.88
C ASP A 134 2.09 -15.75 3.57
N ASP A 135 0.77 -15.75 3.40
CA ASP A 135 -0.13 -16.64 4.13
C ASP A 135 -0.31 -17.98 3.39
N SER A 136 0.13 -19.07 3.99
CA SER A 136 -0.03 -20.42 3.43
C SER A 136 -1.49 -20.86 3.21
N ARG A 137 -2.46 -20.12 3.76
CA ARG A 137 -3.88 -20.32 3.44
C ARG A 137 -4.23 -19.92 2.01
N PHE A 138 -3.39 -19.06 1.40
CA PHE A 138 -3.38 -18.76 -0.02
C PHE A 138 -2.04 -19.22 -0.61
N PRO A 139 -1.88 -20.52 -0.91
CA PRO A 139 -0.61 -21.02 -1.45
C PRO A 139 -0.28 -20.32 -2.78
N ILE A 140 0.98 -19.96 -2.97
CA ILE A 140 1.47 -19.15 -4.10
C ILE A 140 2.70 -19.81 -4.73
N ASP A 141 2.85 -19.69 -6.04
CA ASP A 141 4.11 -19.91 -6.72
C ASP A 141 4.97 -18.63 -6.61
N TYR A 142 5.90 -18.64 -5.66
CA TYR A 142 6.75 -17.48 -5.38
C TYR A 142 7.74 -17.17 -6.51
N ASP A 143 8.15 -18.18 -7.28
CA ASP A 143 9.06 -17.95 -8.42
C ASP A 143 8.36 -17.11 -9.49
N THR A 144 7.16 -17.53 -9.88
CA THR A 144 6.31 -16.81 -10.84
C THR A 144 5.91 -15.42 -10.30
N LEU A 145 5.49 -15.32 -9.03
CA LEU A 145 5.09 -14.05 -8.41
C LEU A 145 6.23 -13.03 -8.42
N THR A 146 7.42 -13.45 -8.00
CA THR A 146 8.57 -12.56 -7.84
C THR A 146 9.10 -12.09 -9.18
N ALA A 147 9.17 -12.98 -10.18
CA ALA A 147 9.54 -12.62 -11.55
C ALA A 147 8.54 -11.62 -12.15
N ALA A 148 7.24 -11.88 -11.99
CA ALA A 148 6.18 -10.99 -12.49
C ALA A 148 6.18 -9.61 -11.80
N ALA A 149 6.42 -9.55 -10.49
CA ALA A 149 6.54 -8.27 -9.78
C ALA A 149 7.68 -7.41 -10.35
N ARG A 150 8.80 -8.02 -10.71
CA ARG A 150 9.90 -7.34 -11.40
C ARG A 150 9.50 -6.84 -12.78
N GLU A 151 8.84 -7.69 -13.58
CA GLU A 151 8.40 -7.37 -14.94
C GLU A 151 7.36 -6.25 -14.96
N HIS A 152 6.35 -6.35 -14.10
CA HIS A 152 5.25 -5.36 -14.00
C HIS A 152 5.60 -4.16 -13.14
N HIS A 153 6.84 -4.06 -12.65
CA HIS A 153 7.31 -2.92 -11.86
C HIS A 153 6.47 -2.72 -10.59
N LYS A 154 6.29 -3.78 -9.80
CA LYS A 154 5.54 -3.77 -8.55
C LYS A 154 6.47 -4.08 -7.37
N LEU A 155 6.11 -3.54 -6.20
CA LEU A 155 6.77 -3.85 -4.94
C LEU A 155 6.10 -5.06 -4.30
N LEU A 156 6.91 -5.96 -3.73
CA LEU A 156 6.41 -7.03 -2.87
C LEU A 156 6.56 -6.61 -1.41
N GLU A 157 5.49 -6.76 -0.64
CA GLU A 157 5.51 -6.38 0.77
C GLU A 157 6.15 -7.43 1.66
N VAL A 158 6.98 -6.96 2.59
CA VAL A 158 7.40 -7.68 3.80
C VAL A 158 6.62 -7.06 4.97
N ASN A 159 5.52 -7.70 5.33
CA ASN A 159 4.56 -7.21 6.30
C ASN A 159 5.00 -7.54 7.72
N ASN A 160 5.20 -6.50 8.56
CA ASN A 160 5.67 -6.69 9.91
C ASN A 160 4.64 -7.39 10.81
N SER A 161 3.35 -7.05 10.67
CA SER A 161 2.27 -7.67 11.46
C SER A 161 2.22 -9.18 11.27
N SER A 162 2.47 -9.66 10.05
CA SER A 162 2.52 -11.09 9.73
C SER A 162 3.58 -11.85 10.53
N LEU A 163 4.70 -11.19 10.85
CA LEU A 163 5.84 -11.78 11.54
C LEU A 163 5.77 -11.68 13.07
N THR A 164 4.69 -11.09 13.60
CA THR A 164 4.50 -10.97 15.05
C THR A 164 3.83 -12.21 15.65
N PRO A 165 4.00 -12.47 16.96
CA PRO A 165 3.33 -13.60 17.64
C PRO A 165 1.80 -13.52 17.62
N LEU A 166 1.21 -12.36 17.36
CA LEU A 166 -0.23 -12.14 17.30
C LEU A 166 -0.81 -12.43 15.91
N SER A 167 0.03 -12.72 14.92
CA SER A 167 -0.42 -13.00 13.56
C SER A 167 -1.29 -14.25 13.49
N TYR A 168 -2.40 -14.15 12.76
CA TYR A 168 -3.26 -15.30 12.44
C TYR A 168 -2.87 -15.97 11.12
N ARG A 169 -1.92 -15.39 10.35
CA ARG A 169 -1.41 -15.93 9.08
C ARG A 169 -0.53 -17.15 9.32
N GLN A 170 -0.48 -18.06 8.38
CA GLN A 170 0.20 -19.35 8.50
C GLN A 170 1.41 -19.47 7.59
N GLY A 171 2.48 -20.13 8.04
CA GLY A 171 3.69 -20.39 7.25
C GLY A 171 4.45 -19.13 6.82
N VAL A 172 4.20 -18.01 7.51
CA VAL A 172 4.67 -16.67 7.13
C VAL A 172 6.19 -16.61 6.95
N ARG A 173 6.92 -17.09 7.95
CA ARG A 173 8.38 -16.98 7.94
C ARG A 173 9.00 -17.78 6.79
N GLU A 174 8.57 -19.02 6.60
CA GLU A 174 9.04 -19.89 5.53
C GLU A 174 8.72 -19.30 4.15
N ASN A 175 7.54 -18.73 4.01
CA ASN A 175 7.09 -18.09 2.78
C ASN A 175 7.93 -16.83 2.47
N TYR A 176 8.20 -15.99 3.48
CA TYR A 176 9.08 -14.83 3.29
C TYR A 176 10.52 -15.21 2.99
N VAL A 177 11.08 -16.22 3.63
CA VAL A 177 12.43 -16.70 3.30
C VAL A 177 12.50 -17.07 1.82
N LYS A 178 11.55 -17.88 1.33
CA LYS A 178 11.48 -18.26 -0.08
C LYS A 178 11.29 -17.06 -1.00
N MET A 179 10.37 -16.16 -0.69
CA MET A 179 10.12 -14.95 -1.48
C MET A 179 11.37 -14.05 -1.54
N LEU A 180 12.03 -13.81 -0.42
CA LEU A 180 13.19 -12.93 -0.34
C LEU A 180 14.41 -13.50 -1.08
N GLU A 181 14.63 -14.80 -1.04
CA GLU A 181 15.66 -15.47 -1.86
C GLU A 181 15.42 -15.23 -3.35
N LEU A 182 14.16 -15.37 -3.80
CA LEU A 182 13.77 -15.10 -5.18
C LEU A 182 13.84 -13.61 -5.53
N CYS A 183 13.46 -12.72 -4.61
CA CYS A 183 13.64 -11.26 -4.76
C CYS A 183 15.11 -10.89 -4.98
N ARG A 184 16.02 -11.53 -4.26
CA ARG A 184 17.48 -11.37 -4.47
C ARG A 184 17.89 -11.85 -5.86
N HIS A 185 17.39 -13.01 -6.28
CA HIS A 185 17.70 -13.61 -7.58
C HIS A 185 17.24 -12.74 -8.75
N TYR A 186 15.98 -12.32 -8.74
CA TYR A 186 15.36 -11.48 -9.78
C TYR A 186 15.64 -9.99 -9.65
N ARG A 187 16.31 -9.57 -8.57
CA ARG A 187 16.49 -8.15 -8.25
C ARG A 187 15.16 -7.40 -8.11
N THR A 188 14.16 -8.05 -7.55
CA THR A 188 12.83 -7.49 -7.28
C THR A 188 12.87 -6.73 -5.95
N PRO A 189 12.59 -5.42 -5.94
CA PRO A 189 12.56 -4.66 -4.69
C PRO A 189 11.37 -5.02 -3.81
N VAL A 190 11.59 -4.86 -2.51
CA VAL A 190 10.58 -5.05 -1.48
C VAL A 190 10.30 -3.76 -0.73
N ILE A 191 9.12 -3.68 -0.14
CA ILE A 191 8.71 -2.63 0.79
C ILE A 191 8.38 -3.26 2.14
N VAL A 192 8.84 -2.65 3.22
CA VAL A 192 8.50 -3.04 4.58
C VAL A 192 7.40 -2.13 5.09
N ASN A 193 6.31 -2.70 5.61
CA ASN A 193 5.22 -1.93 6.21
C ASN A 193 4.76 -2.60 7.51
N SER A 194 4.08 -1.81 8.35
CA SER A 194 3.59 -2.29 9.64
C SER A 194 2.31 -3.12 9.54
N ASP A 195 1.39 -2.78 8.64
CA ASP A 195 0.00 -3.26 8.60
C ASP A 195 -0.68 -3.03 9.96
N ALA A 196 -0.42 -1.84 10.52
CA ALA A 196 -0.85 -1.52 11.86
C ALA A 196 -2.35 -1.23 11.92
N HIS A 197 -3.05 -1.92 12.82
CA HIS A 197 -4.46 -1.73 13.14
C HIS A 197 -4.65 -1.01 14.49
N CYS A 198 -3.54 -0.66 15.14
CA CYS A 198 -3.48 0.08 16.39
C CYS A 198 -2.26 1.00 16.38
N GLU A 199 -2.35 2.16 17.03
CA GLU A 199 -1.26 3.14 17.14
C GLU A 199 0.03 2.56 17.71
N ALA A 200 -0.09 1.57 18.60
CA ALA A 200 1.05 0.89 19.20
C ALA A 200 1.99 0.23 18.17
N ASP A 201 1.47 -0.12 17.00
CA ASP A 201 2.22 -0.81 15.94
C ASP A 201 2.52 0.08 14.73
N SER A 202 1.95 1.27 14.65
CA SER A 202 2.16 2.20 13.54
C SER A 202 3.63 2.62 13.43
N GLY A 203 4.25 2.36 12.28
CA GLY A 203 5.68 2.58 12.05
C GLY A 203 6.60 1.55 12.74
N ASN A 204 6.06 0.42 13.23
CA ASN A 204 6.85 -0.65 13.83
C ASN A 204 7.20 -1.71 12.77
N HIS A 205 8.48 -1.82 12.44
CA HIS A 205 9.00 -2.74 11.42
C HIS A 205 10.04 -3.71 11.99
N ALA A 206 10.12 -3.85 13.31
CA ALA A 206 11.20 -4.55 13.97
C ALA A 206 11.34 -6.02 13.55
N SER A 207 10.21 -6.76 13.43
CA SER A 207 10.24 -8.17 13.05
C SER A 207 10.63 -8.37 11.58
N ALA A 208 10.17 -7.48 10.70
CA ALA A 208 10.50 -7.52 9.27
C ALA A 208 11.99 -7.22 9.04
N TYR A 209 12.53 -6.18 9.68
CA TYR A 209 13.96 -5.89 9.58
C TYR A 209 14.83 -6.97 10.21
N ALA A 210 14.43 -7.57 11.32
CA ALA A 210 15.15 -8.70 11.89
C ALA A 210 15.28 -9.87 10.90
N LEU A 211 14.21 -10.17 10.16
CA LEU A 211 14.24 -11.20 9.11
C LEU A 211 15.15 -10.80 7.94
N LEU A 212 15.08 -9.55 7.47
CA LEU A 212 15.95 -9.06 6.39
C LEU A 212 17.43 -9.10 6.79
N GLU A 213 17.76 -8.75 8.03
CA GLU A 213 19.13 -8.82 8.58
C GLU A 213 19.60 -10.26 8.71
N GLU A 214 18.77 -11.17 9.23
CA GLU A 214 19.07 -12.59 9.33
C GLU A 214 19.42 -13.22 7.98
N LEU A 215 18.71 -12.79 6.91
CA LEU A 215 18.91 -13.30 5.56
C LEU A 215 20.00 -12.53 4.78
N ASP A 216 20.67 -11.56 5.41
CA ASP A 216 21.61 -10.67 4.72
C ASP A 216 21.02 -10.10 3.41
N PHE A 217 19.76 -9.63 3.49
CA PHE A 217 19.02 -9.16 2.31
C PHE A 217 19.59 -7.83 1.80
N PRO A 218 19.82 -7.67 0.47
CA PRO A 218 20.44 -6.48 -0.10
C PRO A 218 19.66 -5.20 0.21
N GLN A 219 20.29 -4.27 0.92
CA GLN A 219 19.65 -3.02 1.34
C GLN A 219 19.18 -2.17 0.16
N GLU A 220 19.87 -2.22 -0.97
CA GLU A 220 19.49 -1.52 -2.21
C GLU A 220 18.23 -2.05 -2.87
N LEU A 221 17.66 -3.16 -2.38
CA LEU A 221 16.36 -3.69 -2.78
C LEU A 221 15.24 -3.35 -1.78
N VAL A 222 15.53 -2.64 -0.69
CA VAL A 222 14.53 -2.23 0.32
C VAL A 222 14.17 -0.77 0.11
N VAL A 223 12.97 -0.50 -0.43
CA VAL A 223 12.58 0.88 -0.81
C VAL A 223 12.42 1.83 0.38
N ASN A 224 12.22 1.32 1.58
CA ASN A 224 12.15 2.13 2.80
C ASN A 224 13.42 2.94 3.08
N THR A 225 14.54 2.55 2.49
CA THR A 225 15.85 3.18 2.73
C THR A 225 16.15 4.30 1.74
N SER A 226 15.39 4.43 0.64
CA SER A 226 15.66 5.36 -0.45
C SER A 226 14.39 5.92 -1.08
N LEU A 227 14.20 7.24 -0.97
CA LEU A 227 13.08 7.94 -1.62
C LEU A 227 13.19 7.90 -3.15
N GLU A 228 14.40 7.85 -3.69
CA GLU A 228 14.63 7.72 -5.13
C GLU A 228 14.14 6.35 -5.62
N LEU A 229 14.45 5.29 -4.91
CA LEU A 229 13.97 3.94 -5.26
C LEU A 229 12.45 3.86 -5.13
N LEU A 230 11.85 4.41 -4.07
CA LEU A 230 10.39 4.44 -3.91
C LEU A 230 9.72 5.23 -5.04
N SER A 231 10.28 6.39 -5.43
CA SER A 231 9.74 7.23 -6.49
C SER A 231 9.72 6.54 -7.85
N ALA A 232 10.61 5.58 -8.08
CA ALA A 232 10.58 4.78 -9.29
C ALA A 232 9.32 3.90 -9.37
N TYR A 233 8.71 3.52 -8.25
CA TYR A 233 7.53 2.66 -8.17
C TYR A 233 6.21 3.42 -7.95
N ILE A 234 6.28 4.62 -7.39
CA ILE A 234 5.14 5.54 -7.23
C ILE A 234 5.41 6.77 -8.09
N PRO A 235 4.87 6.84 -9.33
CA PRO A 235 5.35 7.79 -10.35
C PRO A 235 5.24 9.26 -9.97
N HIS A 236 4.24 9.63 -9.16
CA HIS A 236 3.98 11.02 -8.77
C HIS A 236 4.51 11.39 -7.37
N LEU A 237 5.23 10.50 -6.72
CA LEU A 237 5.76 10.72 -5.37
C LEU A 237 6.62 11.99 -5.28
N ASN A 238 7.51 12.22 -6.24
CA ASN A 238 8.37 13.42 -6.25
C ASN A 238 7.55 14.72 -6.27
N ALA A 239 6.47 14.76 -7.04
CA ALA A 239 5.56 15.89 -7.10
C ALA A 239 4.83 16.09 -5.75
N ILE A 240 4.44 15.01 -5.08
CA ILE A 240 3.83 15.05 -3.75
C ILE A 240 4.83 15.56 -2.70
N LEU A 241 6.05 15.04 -2.71
CA LEU A 241 7.09 15.45 -1.76
C LEU A 241 7.47 16.93 -1.90
N ALA A 242 7.39 17.48 -3.10
CA ALA A 242 7.67 18.90 -3.39
C ALA A 242 6.51 19.84 -2.98
N GLN A 243 5.32 19.33 -2.61
CA GLN A 243 4.21 20.18 -2.21
C GLN A 243 4.53 20.94 -0.92
N PRO A 244 4.15 22.25 -0.84
CA PRO A 244 4.41 23.06 0.35
C PRO A 244 3.58 22.62 1.55
N GLU A 245 3.98 23.06 2.74
CA GLU A 245 3.14 22.98 3.93
C GLU A 245 1.80 23.68 3.69
N GLY A 246 0.71 23.06 4.12
CA GLY A 246 -0.65 23.55 3.86
C GLY A 246 -1.30 23.06 2.57
N ALA A 247 -0.58 22.36 1.70
CA ALA A 247 -1.19 21.62 0.58
C ALA A 247 -2.17 20.56 1.09
N ARG A 248 -3.12 20.16 0.23
CA ARG A 248 -4.11 19.11 0.52
C ARG A 248 -3.82 17.85 -0.28
N CYS A 249 -4.20 16.70 0.26
CA CYS A 249 -4.17 15.43 -0.46
C CYS A 249 -5.10 15.49 -1.69
N GLY A 250 -4.87 14.66 -2.71
CA GLY A 250 -5.68 14.65 -3.93
C GLY A 250 -5.57 15.91 -4.79
N GLN A 251 -4.70 16.86 -4.45
CA GLN A 251 -4.30 17.95 -5.32
C GLN A 251 -2.95 17.59 -5.93
N LEU A 252 -2.96 16.94 -7.08
CA LEU A 252 -1.74 16.85 -7.89
C LEU A 252 -1.30 18.29 -8.25
N PRO A 253 0.00 18.57 -8.30
CA PRO A 253 0.49 19.85 -8.79
C PRO A 253 -0.12 20.08 -10.16
N ARG A 254 -0.89 21.15 -10.31
CA ARG A 254 -1.38 21.54 -11.64
C ARG A 254 -0.17 21.85 -12.49
N ASP A 255 -0.13 21.27 -13.67
CA ASP A 255 0.76 21.72 -14.71
C ASP A 255 0.52 23.24 -14.88
N PRO A 256 1.51 24.10 -14.66
CA PRO A 256 1.34 25.55 -14.81
C PRO A 256 0.91 26.00 -16.20
N GLY A 257 0.97 25.10 -17.22
CA GLY A 257 0.52 25.31 -18.59
C GLY A 257 -0.86 24.76 -18.92
N ALA A 258 -1.52 24.02 -18.01
CA ALA A 258 -2.82 23.43 -18.31
C ALA A 258 -3.95 24.48 -18.27
N PRO A 259 -4.84 24.54 -19.29
CA PRO A 259 -5.96 25.48 -19.33
C PRO A 259 -6.92 25.21 -18.15
N ARG A 260 -7.37 26.27 -17.49
CA ARG A 260 -8.38 26.15 -16.43
C ARG A 260 -9.65 25.53 -17.00
N PRO A 261 -10.23 24.47 -16.39
CA PRO A 261 -11.55 24.02 -16.76
C PRO A 261 -12.53 25.18 -16.56
N GLN A 262 -13.21 25.57 -17.63
CA GLN A 262 -14.31 26.53 -17.55
C GLN A 262 -15.44 25.82 -16.78
N LEU A 263 -15.79 26.36 -15.61
CA LEU A 263 -17.03 26.01 -14.94
C LEU A 263 -18.17 26.37 -15.92
N GLN A 264 -18.78 25.39 -16.55
CA GLN A 264 -20.06 25.60 -17.21
C GLN A 264 -21.04 26.02 -16.12
N GLN A 265 -21.42 27.30 -16.13
CA GLN A 265 -22.57 27.77 -15.40
C GLN A 265 -23.79 27.17 -16.10
N GLU A 266 -24.33 26.10 -15.53
CA GLU A 266 -25.68 25.70 -15.85
C GLU A 266 -26.58 26.82 -15.32
N GLY A 267 -27.13 27.60 -16.27
CA GLY A 267 -28.15 28.59 -15.97
C GLY A 267 -29.39 27.91 -15.41
N PRO A 268 -30.22 28.63 -14.61
CA PRO A 268 -31.44 28.07 -14.08
C PRO A 268 -32.34 27.64 -15.24
N SER A 269 -32.75 26.37 -15.25
CA SER A 269 -33.86 25.91 -16.10
C SER A 269 -35.12 26.51 -15.54
N ASP A 270 -35.69 27.49 -16.26
CA ASP A 270 -37.10 27.86 -16.10
C ASP A 270 -37.93 26.66 -16.58
N ASP A 271 -38.64 25.99 -15.63
CA ASP A 271 -39.96 25.42 -15.76
C ASP A 271 -40.54 25.08 -14.37
#